data_7416679fed2d2ef185344f6494639909
#
_entry.id   7416679fed2d2ef185344f6494639909
#
_cell.length_a   1.000
_cell.length_b   1.000
_cell.length_c   1.000
_cell.angle_alpha   90.00
_cell.angle_beta   90.00
_cell.angle_gamma   90.00
#
_symmetry.space_group_name_H-M   'P 1'
#
loop_
_entity.id
_entity.type
_entity.pdbx_description
1 polymer ?
#
loop_
_entity_poly.entity_id
_entity_poly.type
_entity_poly.pdbx_seq_one_letter_code
_entity_poly.pdbx_strand_id
1 'polypeptide(L)'
;MVTKSLELIFDFGSPNAYLCMKALPELLDRTGADLVITPCLLGGIFKATGNKAPMIQYADAPAKLAYENLEMRRFIERHGLAKFRINPHFPVNTLTIMRGAIVAADEGTLDDYVDAVNRAMWEEGLKMDDIEVIATFLSANGFDGPALLARTQEPEIKAKLVQNTEAAVARGVF
;
A
#
# COMPACT_ATOMS: atom_id res chain seq x y z
N MET A 1 -19.89 20.27 14.32
CA MET A 1 -18.74 20.69 13.50
C MET A 1 -18.56 19.63 12.41
N VAL A 2 -18.35 20.01 11.16
CA VAL A 2 -18.05 19.04 10.11
C VAL A 2 -16.63 18.51 10.37
N THR A 3 -16.51 17.22 10.66
CA THR A 3 -15.20 16.56 10.83
C THR A 3 -14.49 16.58 9.49
N LYS A 4 -13.25 17.05 9.45
CA LYS A 4 -12.42 16.99 8.25
C LYS A 4 -11.96 15.55 8.06
N SER A 5 -11.96 15.07 6.83
CA SER A 5 -11.41 13.75 6.50
C SER A 5 -10.34 13.87 5.43
N LEU A 6 -9.34 13.01 5.51
CA LEU A 6 -8.31 12.82 4.50
C LEU A 6 -8.40 11.36 4.03
N GLU A 7 -8.61 11.17 2.75
CA GLU A 7 -8.63 9.83 2.16
C GLU A 7 -7.28 9.51 1.53
N LEU A 8 -6.71 8.37 1.90
CA LEU A 8 -5.53 7.79 1.28
C LEU A 8 -5.93 6.60 0.42
N ILE A 9 -5.89 6.79 -0.89
CA ILE A 9 -6.03 5.71 -1.87
C ILE A 9 -4.65 5.07 -2.03
N PHE A 10 -4.54 3.76 -1.75
CA PHE A 10 -3.22 3.17 -1.58
C PHE A 10 -3.10 1.72 -2.07
N ASP A 11 -1.86 1.31 -2.37
CA ASP A 11 -1.44 -0.07 -2.60
C ASP A 11 -0.07 -0.31 -1.94
N PHE A 12 0.11 -1.44 -1.28
CA PHE A 12 1.38 -1.85 -0.65
C PHE A 12 2.57 -1.90 -1.63
N GLY A 13 2.32 -2.05 -2.93
CA GLY A 13 3.34 -2.04 -3.97
C GLY A 13 3.96 -0.66 -4.23
N SER A 14 3.43 0.40 -3.63
CA SER A 14 3.96 1.76 -3.79
C SER A 14 4.84 2.15 -2.60
N PRO A 15 6.16 2.33 -2.79
CA PRO A 15 7.02 2.88 -1.74
C PRO A 15 6.57 4.27 -1.30
N ASN A 16 6.04 5.08 -2.23
CA ASN A 16 5.52 6.40 -1.90
C ASN A 16 4.29 6.35 -0.99
N ALA A 17 3.42 5.33 -1.15
CA ALA A 17 2.29 5.13 -0.26
C ALA A 17 2.77 4.84 1.19
N TYR A 18 3.78 3.96 1.35
CA TYR A 18 4.41 3.73 2.65
C TYR A 18 4.96 5.03 3.25
N LEU A 19 5.74 5.79 2.49
CA LEU A 19 6.33 7.04 2.96
C LEU A 19 5.27 8.06 3.37
N CYS A 20 4.20 8.20 2.57
CA CYS A 20 3.04 9.02 2.91
C CYS A 20 2.43 8.59 4.23
N MET A 21 2.14 7.30 4.42
CA MET A 21 1.52 6.80 5.64
C MET A 21 2.36 7.09 6.88
N LYS A 22 3.68 6.97 6.78
CA LYS A 22 4.59 7.30 7.90
C LYS A 22 4.67 8.80 8.21
N ALA A 23 4.34 9.68 7.28
CA ALA A 23 4.31 11.12 7.48
C ALA A 23 2.92 11.66 7.89
N LEU A 24 1.85 10.90 7.66
CA LEU A 24 0.47 11.33 7.95
C LEU A 24 0.16 11.61 9.42
N PRO A 25 0.65 10.86 10.43
CA PRO A 25 0.29 11.07 11.83
C PRO A 25 0.49 12.52 12.29
N GLU A 26 1.61 13.14 11.99
CA GLU A 26 1.89 14.53 12.33
C GLU A 26 0.88 15.50 11.68
N LEU A 27 0.48 15.21 10.44
CA LEU A 27 -0.52 16.03 9.74
C LEU A 27 -1.91 15.87 10.36
N LEU A 28 -2.31 14.65 10.69
CA LEU A 28 -3.61 14.35 11.30
C LEU A 28 -3.73 14.99 12.67
N ASP A 29 -2.70 14.87 13.51
CA ASP A 29 -2.64 15.50 14.83
C ASP A 29 -2.78 17.02 14.74
N ARG A 30 -2.09 17.64 13.79
CA ARG A 30 -2.12 19.09 13.60
C ARG A 30 -3.45 19.61 13.06
N THR A 31 -4.15 18.82 12.23
CA THR A 31 -5.37 19.26 11.54
C THR A 31 -6.65 18.79 12.20
N GLY A 32 -6.59 17.74 13.04
CA GLY A 32 -7.75 17.06 13.60
C GLY A 32 -8.60 16.36 12.53
N ALA A 33 -7.98 15.93 11.44
CA ALA A 33 -8.68 15.22 10.37
C ALA A 33 -8.66 13.70 10.64
N ASP A 34 -9.78 13.03 10.30
CA ASP A 34 -9.86 11.59 10.30
C ASP A 34 -9.22 11.01 9.03
N LEU A 35 -8.46 9.93 9.18
CA LEU A 35 -7.89 9.19 8.06
C LEU A 35 -8.88 8.13 7.57
N VAL A 36 -9.12 8.12 6.26
CA VAL A 36 -9.85 7.05 5.56
C VAL A 36 -8.88 6.36 4.63
N ILE A 37 -8.66 5.05 4.82
CA ILE A 37 -7.80 4.25 3.97
C ILE A 37 -8.66 3.51 2.95
N THR A 38 -8.38 3.74 1.66
CA THR A 38 -9.09 3.08 0.55
C THR A 38 -8.11 2.19 -0.23
N PRO A 39 -8.13 0.87 0.02
CA PRO A 39 -7.31 -0.07 -0.72
C PRO A 39 -7.71 -0.12 -2.19
N CYS A 40 -6.74 0.00 -3.10
CA CYS A 40 -6.92 -0.17 -4.55
C CYS A 40 -5.76 -1.02 -5.12
N LEU A 41 -5.88 -1.48 -6.36
CA LEU A 41 -4.80 -2.25 -7.01
C LEU A 41 -4.05 -1.38 -8.01
N LEU A 42 -2.80 -1.01 -7.68
CA LEU A 42 -1.95 -0.15 -8.50
C LEU A 42 -1.74 -0.71 -9.92
N GLY A 43 -1.50 -2.01 -10.03
CA GLY A 43 -1.41 -2.68 -11.33
C GLY A 43 -2.71 -2.62 -12.14
N GLY A 44 -3.87 -2.59 -11.47
CA GLY A 44 -5.18 -2.38 -12.09
C GLY A 44 -5.33 -0.96 -12.61
N ILE A 45 -4.90 0.04 -11.83
CA ILE A 45 -4.88 1.46 -12.25
C ILE A 45 -3.99 1.63 -13.48
N PHE A 46 -2.76 1.13 -13.48
CA PHE A 46 -1.87 1.20 -14.63
C PHE A 46 -2.49 0.59 -15.89
N LYS A 47 -3.12 -0.58 -15.75
CA LYS A 47 -3.81 -1.22 -16.87
C LYS A 47 -4.97 -0.38 -17.41
N ALA A 48 -5.77 0.20 -16.55
CA ALA A 48 -6.96 0.97 -16.94
C ALA A 48 -6.62 2.33 -17.56
N THR A 49 -5.54 2.96 -17.10
CA THR A 49 -5.12 4.31 -17.55
C THR A 49 -4.05 4.30 -18.65
N GLY A 50 -3.48 3.14 -18.98
CA GLY A 50 -2.33 3.02 -19.88
C GLY A 50 -1.02 3.57 -19.30
N ASN A 51 -1.00 3.88 -18.00
CA ASN A 51 0.20 4.34 -17.30
C ASN A 51 1.16 3.18 -16.99
N LYS A 52 2.36 3.49 -16.54
CA LYS A 52 3.41 2.52 -16.20
C LYS A 52 4.12 2.94 -14.92
N ALA A 53 4.70 1.96 -14.25
CA ALA A 53 5.57 2.26 -13.11
C ALA A 53 6.71 3.22 -13.52
N PRO A 54 7.09 4.20 -12.68
CA PRO A 54 8.09 5.22 -13.03
C PRO A 54 9.40 4.66 -13.58
N MET A 55 9.88 3.54 -13.04
CA MET A 55 11.10 2.88 -13.52
C MET A 55 11.00 2.39 -14.98
N ILE A 56 9.79 2.06 -15.43
CA ILE A 56 9.52 1.66 -16.83
C ILE A 56 9.25 2.90 -17.68
N GLN A 57 8.45 3.83 -17.15
CA GLN A 57 8.05 5.05 -17.86
C GLN A 57 9.25 5.93 -18.20
N TYR A 58 10.25 5.99 -17.31
CA TYR A 58 11.42 6.86 -17.44
C TYR A 58 12.72 6.09 -17.66
N ALA A 59 12.64 4.86 -18.21
CA ALA A 59 13.83 4.05 -18.51
C ALA A 59 14.84 4.79 -19.39
N ASP A 60 14.35 5.59 -20.33
CA ASP A 60 15.17 6.39 -21.24
C ASP A 60 15.56 7.77 -20.68
N ALA A 61 15.21 8.06 -19.43
CA ALA A 61 15.51 9.32 -18.75
C ALA A 61 16.23 9.09 -17.39
N PRO A 62 17.47 8.55 -17.39
CA PRO A 62 18.16 8.13 -16.17
C PRO A 62 18.37 9.26 -15.16
N ALA A 63 18.51 10.50 -15.60
CA ALA A 63 18.63 11.66 -14.74
C ALA A 63 17.35 11.89 -13.92
N LYS A 64 16.17 11.60 -14.49
CA LYS A 64 14.90 11.72 -13.79
C LYS A 64 14.78 10.64 -12.69
N LEU A 65 15.12 9.41 -12.98
CA LEU A 65 15.14 8.33 -12.00
C LEU A 65 16.15 8.59 -10.87
N ALA A 66 17.31 9.12 -11.20
CA ALA A 66 18.31 9.53 -10.21
C ALA A 66 17.78 10.64 -9.29
N TYR A 67 17.06 11.62 -9.85
CA TYR A 67 16.43 12.68 -9.08
C TYR A 67 15.30 12.15 -8.17
N GLU A 68 14.43 11.28 -8.66
CA GLU A 68 13.38 10.66 -7.85
C GLU A 68 13.97 9.88 -6.67
N ASN A 69 15.04 9.13 -6.88
CA ASN A 69 15.77 8.44 -5.81
C ASN A 69 16.40 9.42 -4.81
N LEU A 70 16.88 10.58 -5.28
CA LEU A 70 17.40 11.63 -4.39
C LEU A 70 16.30 12.23 -3.52
N GLU A 71 15.14 12.55 -4.11
CA GLU A 71 13.99 13.08 -3.38
C GLU A 71 13.45 12.08 -2.35
N MET A 72 13.37 10.81 -2.70
CA MET A 72 12.99 9.75 -1.75
C MET A 72 13.94 9.70 -0.56
N ARG A 73 15.26 9.74 -0.77
CA ARG A 73 16.25 9.77 0.31
C ARG A 73 16.09 11.00 1.22
N ARG A 74 15.91 12.18 0.63
CA ARG A 74 15.66 13.42 1.37
C ARG A 74 14.40 13.33 2.23
N PHE A 75 13.34 12.73 1.69
CA PHE A 75 12.11 12.52 2.43
C PHE A 75 12.34 11.56 3.62
N ILE A 76 13.01 10.44 3.39
CA ILE A 76 13.37 9.46 4.42
C ILE A 76 14.17 10.11 5.55
N GLU A 77 15.21 10.88 5.20
CA GLU A 77 16.05 11.60 6.17
C GLU A 77 15.23 12.62 6.96
N ARG A 78 14.41 13.44 6.26
CA ARG A 78 13.58 14.48 6.87
C ARG A 78 12.59 13.93 7.90
N HIS A 79 12.01 12.75 7.64
CA HIS A 79 11.00 12.12 8.49
C HIS A 79 11.57 11.02 9.40
N GLY A 80 12.89 10.84 9.44
CA GLY A 80 13.54 9.87 10.33
C GLY A 80 13.17 8.40 10.04
N LEU A 81 12.85 8.04 8.80
CA LEU A 81 12.36 6.74 8.40
C LEU A 81 13.51 5.74 8.15
N ALA A 82 14.42 5.60 9.12
CA ALA A 82 15.65 4.81 8.98
C ALA A 82 15.43 3.31 8.74
N LYS A 83 14.23 2.78 9.01
CA LYS A 83 13.89 1.37 8.77
C LYS A 83 13.51 1.10 7.32
N PHE A 84 13.15 2.14 6.55
CA PHE A 84 12.75 1.96 5.15
C PHE A 84 13.88 1.34 4.33
N ARG A 85 13.51 0.37 3.52
CA ARG A 85 14.37 -0.23 2.48
C ARG A 85 13.53 -0.64 1.27
N ILE A 86 14.12 -0.55 0.09
CA ILE A 86 13.50 -1.15 -1.11
C ILE A 86 13.47 -2.66 -0.92
N ASN A 87 12.28 -3.25 -1.11
CA ASN A 87 12.09 -4.69 -0.97
C ASN A 87 12.98 -5.43 -2.00
N PRO A 88 13.78 -6.44 -1.59
CA PRO A 88 14.66 -7.18 -2.50
C PRO A 88 13.90 -8.00 -3.55
N HIS A 89 12.60 -8.25 -3.32
CA HIS A 89 11.70 -8.95 -4.25
C HIS A 89 10.89 -7.99 -5.13
N PHE A 90 11.16 -6.69 -5.07
CA PHE A 90 10.43 -5.68 -5.83
C PHE A 90 10.63 -5.84 -7.36
N PRO A 91 9.57 -5.74 -8.18
CA PRO A 91 8.18 -5.48 -7.82
C PRO A 91 7.44 -6.71 -7.31
N VAL A 92 6.81 -6.61 -6.12
CA VAL A 92 6.00 -7.65 -5.51
C VAL A 92 4.57 -7.59 -6.06
N ASN A 93 3.96 -8.74 -6.38
CA ASN A 93 2.54 -8.80 -6.74
C ASN A 93 1.67 -8.65 -5.49
N THR A 94 1.06 -7.51 -5.32
CA THR A 94 0.30 -7.16 -4.12
C THR A 94 -1.16 -7.63 -4.11
N LEU A 95 -1.63 -8.32 -5.14
CA LEU A 95 -3.05 -8.69 -5.28
C LEU A 95 -3.61 -9.39 -4.03
N THR A 96 -2.89 -10.37 -3.49
CA THR A 96 -3.35 -11.13 -2.32
C THR A 96 -3.39 -10.25 -1.07
N ILE A 97 -2.33 -9.51 -0.78
CA ILE A 97 -2.27 -8.63 0.40
C ILE A 97 -3.22 -7.43 0.29
N MET A 98 -3.52 -6.94 -0.92
CA MET A 98 -4.54 -5.91 -1.11
C MET A 98 -5.96 -6.44 -0.88
N ARG A 99 -6.26 -7.69 -1.27
CA ARG A 99 -7.51 -8.37 -0.88
C ARG A 99 -7.57 -8.60 0.62
N GLY A 100 -6.44 -8.93 1.24
CA GLY A 100 -6.31 -9.00 2.70
C GLY A 100 -6.66 -7.69 3.40
N ALA A 101 -6.30 -6.55 2.82
CA ALA A 101 -6.71 -5.24 3.34
C ALA A 101 -8.24 -5.03 3.28
N ILE A 102 -8.92 -5.55 2.25
CA ILE A 102 -10.40 -5.53 2.20
C ILE A 102 -10.99 -6.42 3.29
N VAL A 103 -10.44 -7.63 3.50
CA VAL A 103 -10.87 -8.53 4.59
C VAL A 103 -10.68 -7.85 5.96
N ALA A 104 -9.52 -7.24 6.20
CA ALA A 104 -9.22 -6.54 7.43
C ALA A 104 -10.15 -5.33 7.67
N ALA A 105 -10.55 -4.64 6.60
CA ALA A 105 -11.55 -3.57 6.68
C ALA A 105 -12.92 -4.09 7.12
N ASP A 106 -13.36 -5.23 6.59
CA ASP A 106 -14.62 -5.87 6.98
C ASP A 106 -14.61 -6.34 8.44
N GLU A 107 -13.43 -6.71 8.95
CA GLU A 107 -13.21 -7.17 10.34
C GLU A 107 -12.90 -6.03 11.31
N GLY A 108 -12.76 -4.79 10.84
CA GLY A 108 -12.41 -3.64 11.67
C GLY A 108 -10.95 -3.63 12.17
N THR A 109 -10.07 -4.33 11.47
CA THR A 109 -8.63 -4.47 11.80
C THR A 109 -7.71 -3.88 10.73
N LEU A 110 -8.25 -3.00 9.86
CA LEU A 110 -7.53 -2.46 8.71
C LEU A 110 -6.24 -1.74 9.10
N ASP A 111 -6.28 -0.91 10.14
CA ASP A 111 -5.12 -0.09 10.53
C ASP A 111 -3.95 -0.97 10.99
N ASP A 112 -4.24 -1.96 11.83
CA ASP A 112 -3.23 -2.94 12.31
C ASP A 112 -2.68 -3.77 11.15
N TYR A 113 -3.55 -4.20 10.23
CA TYR A 113 -3.16 -4.95 9.04
C TYR A 113 -2.24 -4.13 8.13
N VAL A 114 -2.61 -2.89 7.88
CA VAL A 114 -1.85 -1.98 7.02
C VAL A 114 -0.47 -1.69 7.61
N ASP A 115 -0.38 -1.44 8.92
CA ASP A 115 0.91 -1.22 9.58
C ASP A 115 1.80 -2.47 9.52
N ALA A 116 1.24 -3.66 9.83
CA ALA A 116 1.97 -4.91 9.76
C ALA A 116 2.50 -5.20 8.34
N VAL A 117 1.64 -5.14 7.33
CA VAL A 117 2.03 -5.47 5.94
C VAL A 117 3.00 -4.44 5.36
N ASN A 118 2.85 -3.15 5.69
CA ASN A 118 3.83 -2.12 5.32
C ASN A 118 5.21 -2.40 5.93
N ARG A 119 5.26 -2.84 7.18
CA ARG A 119 6.51 -3.25 7.84
C ARG A 119 7.13 -4.45 7.11
N ALA A 120 6.35 -5.49 6.82
CA ALA A 120 6.80 -6.64 6.05
C ALA A 120 7.39 -6.25 4.69
N MET A 121 6.71 -5.38 3.97
CA MET A 121 7.10 -4.94 2.63
C MET A 121 8.33 -4.03 2.63
N TRP A 122 8.37 -3.01 3.50
CA TRP A 122 9.29 -1.89 3.35
C TRP A 122 10.29 -1.73 4.48
N GLU A 123 10.19 -2.53 5.56
CA GLU A 123 11.15 -2.54 6.66
C GLU A 123 11.86 -3.89 6.79
N GLU A 124 11.14 -5.01 6.58
CA GLU A 124 11.68 -6.37 6.70
C GLU A 124 12.06 -6.98 5.34
N GLY A 125 11.47 -6.50 4.25
CA GLY A 125 11.79 -6.93 2.88
C GLY A 125 11.31 -8.35 2.58
N LEU A 126 10.14 -8.73 3.11
CA LEU A 126 9.58 -10.06 2.90
C LEU A 126 8.96 -10.22 1.51
N LYS A 127 8.93 -11.46 1.02
CA LYS A 127 8.32 -11.82 -0.27
C LYS A 127 6.80 -11.95 -0.11
N MET A 128 6.11 -10.80 -0.07
CA MET A 128 4.67 -10.69 0.23
C MET A 128 3.75 -11.03 -0.96
N ASP A 129 4.23 -11.77 -1.94
CA ASP A 129 3.46 -12.48 -2.98
C ASP A 129 3.56 -14.01 -2.81
N ASP A 130 4.28 -14.49 -1.81
CA ASP A 130 4.37 -15.89 -1.42
C ASP A 130 3.36 -16.19 -0.32
N ILE A 131 2.45 -17.13 -0.58
CA ILE A 131 1.32 -17.45 0.32
C ILE A 131 1.80 -17.97 1.68
N GLU A 132 2.87 -18.76 1.71
CA GLU A 132 3.40 -19.31 2.96
C GLU A 132 4.06 -18.21 3.81
N VAL A 133 4.77 -17.29 3.16
CA VAL A 133 5.37 -16.12 3.81
C VAL A 133 4.28 -15.23 4.39
N ILE A 134 3.22 -14.93 3.60
CA ILE A 134 2.10 -14.11 4.06
C ILE A 134 1.41 -14.76 5.27
N ALA A 135 1.05 -16.07 5.17
CA ALA A 135 0.36 -16.79 6.24
C ALA A 135 1.17 -16.77 7.54
N THR A 136 2.47 -17.10 7.44
CA THR A 136 3.38 -17.15 8.57
C THR A 136 3.53 -15.77 9.22
N PHE A 137 3.76 -14.73 8.41
CA PHE A 137 3.93 -13.38 8.89
C PHE A 137 2.67 -12.85 9.58
N LEU A 138 1.49 -13.01 8.96
CA LEU A 138 0.23 -12.56 9.54
C LEU A 138 -0.06 -13.28 10.87
N SER A 139 0.16 -14.60 10.94
CA SER A 139 -0.04 -15.36 12.18
C SER A 139 0.91 -14.91 13.30
N ALA A 140 2.14 -14.57 12.97
CA ALA A 140 3.12 -14.04 13.94
C ALA A 140 2.77 -12.60 14.41
N ASN A 141 1.88 -11.91 13.71
CA ASN A 141 1.47 -10.52 13.99
C ASN A 141 0.02 -10.39 14.46
N GLY A 142 -0.57 -11.46 15.00
CA GLY A 142 -1.86 -11.42 15.69
C GLY A 142 -3.09 -11.64 14.81
N PHE A 143 -2.90 -11.99 13.52
CA PHE A 143 -3.99 -12.35 12.61
C PHE A 143 -4.14 -13.86 12.50
N ASP A 144 -5.33 -14.35 12.18
CA ASP A 144 -5.49 -15.72 11.68
C ASP A 144 -5.08 -15.75 10.20
N GLY A 145 -3.78 -15.89 9.94
CA GLY A 145 -3.20 -15.84 8.59
C GLY A 145 -3.89 -16.77 7.59
N PRO A 146 -4.05 -18.08 7.90
CA PRO A 146 -4.76 -19.02 7.05
C PRO A 146 -6.21 -18.62 6.77
N ALA A 147 -6.98 -18.23 7.79
CA ALA A 147 -8.38 -17.83 7.63
C ALA A 147 -8.50 -16.55 6.81
N LEU A 148 -7.67 -15.55 7.07
CA LEU A 148 -7.63 -14.32 6.30
C LEU A 148 -7.31 -14.58 4.83
N LEU A 149 -6.31 -15.42 4.55
CA LEU A 149 -5.96 -15.80 3.18
C LEU A 149 -7.09 -16.54 2.46
N ALA A 150 -7.81 -17.43 3.14
CA ALA A 150 -8.97 -18.11 2.57
C ALA A 150 -10.04 -17.08 2.15
N ARG A 151 -10.33 -16.08 2.99
CA ARG A 151 -11.27 -14.99 2.70
C ARG A 151 -10.87 -14.14 1.49
N THR A 152 -9.57 -13.97 1.21
CA THR A 152 -9.12 -13.24 0.01
C THR A 152 -9.61 -13.86 -1.30
N GLN A 153 -10.10 -15.10 -1.28
CA GLN A 153 -10.63 -15.81 -2.44
C GLN A 153 -12.15 -15.65 -2.60
N GLU A 154 -12.84 -15.09 -1.62
CA GLU A 154 -14.27 -14.82 -1.66
C GLU A 154 -14.63 -13.86 -2.80
N PRO A 155 -15.75 -14.12 -3.54
CA PRO A 155 -16.14 -13.28 -4.67
C PRO A 155 -16.38 -11.80 -4.27
N GLU A 156 -16.95 -11.56 -3.09
CA GLU A 156 -17.25 -10.22 -2.59
C GLU A 156 -15.95 -9.42 -2.32
N ILE A 157 -14.95 -10.05 -1.73
CA ILE A 157 -13.63 -9.43 -1.47
C ILE A 157 -12.94 -9.05 -2.79
N LYS A 158 -12.97 -9.97 -3.76
CA LYS A 158 -12.43 -9.72 -5.10
C LYS A 158 -13.15 -8.57 -5.79
N ALA A 159 -14.49 -8.58 -5.76
CA ALA A 159 -15.31 -7.55 -6.37
C ALA A 159 -15.09 -6.19 -5.71
N LYS A 160 -14.96 -6.13 -4.37
CA LYS A 160 -14.73 -4.89 -3.63
C LYS A 160 -13.41 -4.22 -4.02
N LEU A 161 -12.32 -4.99 -4.14
CA LEU A 161 -11.03 -4.44 -4.58
C LEU A 161 -11.11 -3.90 -6.02
N VAL A 162 -11.82 -4.59 -6.92
CA VAL A 162 -12.06 -4.12 -8.29
C VAL A 162 -12.84 -2.81 -8.27
N GLN A 163 -13.95 -2.75 -7.54
CA GLN A 163 -14.79 -1.53 -7.41
C GLN A 163 -13.98 -0.33 -6.88
N ASN A 164 -13.17 -0.53 -5.84
CA ASN A 164 -12.33 0.53 -5.30
C ASN A 164 -11.31 1.02 -6.35
N THR A 165 -10.72 0.10 -7.11
CA THR A 165 -9.75 0.42 -8.17
C THR A 165 -10.40 1.21 -9.30
N GLU A 166 -11.58 0.78 -9.76
CA GLU A 166 -12.36 1.48 -10.80
C GLU A 166 -12.82 2.86 -10.32
N ALA A 167 -13.28 2.97 -9.07
CA ALA A 167 -13.66 4.24 -8.47
C ALA A 167 -12.47 5.21 -8.36
N ALA A 168 -11.27 4.72 -8.03
CA ALA A 168 -10.05 5.51 -8.01
C ALA A 168 -9.73 6.06 -9.42
N VAL A 169 -9.79 5.22 -10.45
CA VAL A 169 -9.57 5.63 -11.86
C VAL A 169 -10.61 6.66 -12.30
N ALA A 170 -11.89 6.46 -11.98
CA ALA A 170 -12.96 7.40 -12.31
C ALA A 170 -12.78 8.79 -11.65
N ARG A 171 -12.04 8.86 -10.54
CA ARG A 171 -11.67 10.10 -9.83
C ARG A 171 -10.39 10.72 -10.35
N GLY A 172 -9.77 10.16 -11.38
CA GLY A 172 -8.55 10.67 -12.02
C GLY A 172 -7.24 10.17 -11.40
N VAL A 173 -7.26 9.10 -10.62
CA VAL A 173 -6.02 8.44 -10.14
C VAL A 173 -5.38 7.68 -11.30
N PHE A 174 -4.04 7.81 -11.46
CA PHE A 174 -3.28 7.20 -12.57
C PHE A 174 -1.97 6.54 -12.12
#